data_8a8c0e85d0c1d9a66d036489cbe45bae
#
_entry.id   8a8c0e85d0c1d9a66d036489cbe45bae
#
_cell.length_a   1.000
_cell.length_b   1.000
_cell.length_c   1.000
_cell.angle_alpha   90.00
_cell.angle_beta   90.00
_cell.angle_gamma   90.00
#
_symmetry.space_group_name_H-M   'P 1'
#
loop_
_entity.id
_entity.type
_entity.pdbx_description
1 polymer ?
#
loop_
_entity_poly.entity_id
_entity_poly.type
_entity_poly.pdbx_seq_one_letter_code
_entity_poly.pdbx_strand_id
1 'polypeptide(L)'
;YFSDQFGFASYTPMGQALIFVLYFIVTVISIFGGYLPRLFVEKRGMNPYAGRMRAMLIFAFIPITALFAQPLGMVSPWWPAVIIGLAGAAHQAWSANLYSTIGDMFPTSTVGTIVGIGTMAGGVSSYIINQGSGILFDYAARMGDAFSFFSFTGKPAGYMIVFSICAVSYLLAWCVIKLLVPRYKKIEV
;
A
#
# COMPACT_ATOMS: atom_id res chain seq x y z
N TYR A 1 -6.53 5.48 13.40
CA TYR A 1 -7.83 5.38 12.74
C TYR A 1 -8.90 4.78 13.67
N PHE A 2 -8.75 3.52 14.10
CA PHE A 2 -9.78 2.83 14.93
C PHE A 2 -10.08 3.55 16.24
N SER A 3 -9.04 4.06 16.90
CA SER A 3 -9.22 4.86 18.12
C SER A 3 -9.98 6.17 17.85
N ASP A 4 -9.61 6.86 16.79
CA ASP A 4 -10.17 8.18 16.47
C ASP A 4 -11.59 8.13 15.91
N GLN A 5 -11.90 7.11 15.09
CA GLN A 5 -13.19 7.01 14.41
C GLN A 5 -14.23 6.21 15.22
N PHE A 6 -13.79 5.26 16.04
CA PHE A 6 -14.67 4.33 16.74
C PHE A 6 -14.44 4.28 18.25
N GLY A 7 -13.46 5.01 18.78
CA GLY A 7 -13.09 4.93 20.19
C GLY A 7 -12.40 3.63 20.62
N PHE A 8 -12.02 2.76 19.67
CA PHE A 8 -11.36 1.48 19.94
C PHE A 8 -9.85 1.64 19.98
N ALA A 9 -9.33 2.02 21.14
CA ALA A 9 -7.89 2.11 21.35
C ALA A 9 -7.21 0.73 21.23
N SER A 10 -5.92 0.73 20.87
CA SER A 10 -5.15 -0.51 20.62
C SER A 10 -5.02 -1.44 21.83
N TYR A 11 -5.23 -0.93 23.05
CA TYR A 11 -5.23 -1.73 24.29
C TYR A 11 -6.59 -2.29 24.66
N THR A 12 -7.68 -1.94 23.95
CA THR A 12 -9.02 -2.50 24.20
C THR A 12 -9.17 -3.84 23.46
N PRO A 13 -9.98 -4.80 23.98
CA PRO A 13 -10.19 -6.09 23.33
C PRO A 13 -10.68 -5.94 21.87
N MET A 14 -11.58 -4.99 21.60
CA MET A 14 -12.09 -4.75 20.25
C MET A 14 -11.04 -4.14 19.35
N GLY A 15 -10.24 -3.18 19.85
CA GLY A 15 -9.12 -2.60 19.12
C GLY A 15 -8.06 -3.64 18.75
N GLN A 16 -7.74 -4.53 19.69
CA GLN A 16 -6.81 -5.65 19.45
C GLN A 16 -7.36 -6.63 18.41
N ALA A 17 -8.65 -6.97 18.47
CA ALA A 17 -9.29 -7.86 17.50
C ALA A 17 -9.28 -7.27 16.08
N LEU A 18 -9.58 -5.98 15.91
CA LEU A 18 -9.53 -5.28 14.62
C LEU A 18 -8.10 -5.24 14.03
N ILE A 19 -7.11 -4.94 14.89
CA ILE A 19 -5.70 -4.92 14.50
C ILE A 19 -5.23 -6.34 14.13
N PHE A 20 -5.62 -7.35 14.92
CA PHE A 20 -5.29 -8.75 14.63
C PHE A 20 -5.83 -9.18 13.27
N VAL A 21 -7.12 -8.95 12.99
CA VAL A 21 -7.74 -9.30 11.71
C VAL A 21 -7.06 -8.58 10.56
N LEU A 22 -6.75 -7.29 10.71
CA LEU A 22 -6.03 -6.52 9.70
C LEU A 22 -4.67 -7.17 9.37
N TYR A 23 -3.83 -7.41 10.37
CA TYR A 23 -2.50 -7.99 10.12
C TYR A 23 -2.56 -9.47 9.72
N PHE A 24 -3.54 -10.22 10.16
CA PHE A 24 -3.79 -11.58 9.68
C PHE A 24 -4.06 -11.58 8.16
N ILE A 25 -4.92 -10.70 7.68
CA ILE A 25 -5.19 -10.53 6.24
C ILE A 25 -3.92 -10.13 5.49
N VAL A 26 -3.18 -9.13 6.01
CA VAL A 26 -1.89 -8.71 5.41
C VAL A 26 -0.96 -9.90 5.26
N THR A 27 -0.76 -10.68 6.31
CA THR A 27 0.18 -11.80 6.33
C THR A 27 -0.23 -12.91 5.37
N VAL A 28 -1.48 -13.37 5.47
CA VAL A 28 -1.96 -14.52 4.67
C VAL A 28 -2.01 -14.17 3.18
N ILE A 29 -2.55 -13.00 2.83
CA ILE A 29 -2.74 -12.63 1.43
C ILE A 29 -1.43 -12.21 0.77
N SER A 30 -0.48 -11.60 1.50
CA SER A 30 0.81 -11.22 0.92
C SER A 30 1.64 -12.40 0.41
N ILE A 31 1.40 -13.61 0.94
CA ILE A 31 2.06 -14.84 0.45
C ILE A 31 1.78 -15.07 -1.04
N PHE A 32 0.57 -14.74 -1.50
CA PHE A 32 0.21 -14.84 -2.93
C PHE A 32 0.99 -13.85 -3.81
N GLY A 33 1.59 -12.81 -3.21
CA GLY A 33 2.42 -11.83 -3.91
C GLY A 33 3.63 -12.45 -4.61
N GLY A 34 4.25 -13.46 -4.01
CA GLY A 34 5.34 -14.21 -4.62
C GLY A 34 4.87 -15.26 -5.64
N TYR A 35 3.68 -15.81 -5.43
CA TYR A 35 3.14 -16.89 -6.27
C TYR A 35 2.63 -16.39 -7.63
N LEU A 36 2.00 -15.22 -7.67
CA LEU A 36 1.37 -14.69 -8.89
C LEU A 36 2.35 -14.45 -10.07
N PRO A 37 3.55 -13.85 -9.88
CA PRO A 37 4.53 -13.74 -10.96
C PRO A 37 5.00 -15.09 -11.50
N ARG A 38 5.17 -16.06 -10.61
CA ARG A 38 5.56 -17.44 -10.99
C ARG A 38 4.55 -18.05 -11.94
N LEU A 39 3.24 -17.88 -11.69
CA LEU A 39 2.20 -18.35 -12.62
C LEU A 39 2.33 -17.74 -14.01
N PHE A 40 2.68 -16.45 -14.12
CA PHE A 40 2.87 -15.81 -15.42
C PHE A 40 4.11 -16.33 -16.14
N VAL A 41 5.19 -16.59 -15.43
CA VAL A 41 6.43 -17.15 -16.02
C VAL A 41 6.22 -18.59 -16.44
N GLU A 42 5.72 -19.46 -15.55
CA GLU A 42 5.62 -20.90 -15.81
C GLU A 42 4.47 -21.24 -16.78
N LYS A 43 3.29 -20.62 -16.63
CA LYS A 43 2.12 -20.99 -17.45
C LYS A 43 2.02 -20.21 -18.76
N ARG A 44 2.61 -19.03 -18.85
CA ARG A 44 2.51 -18.15 -20.03
C ARG A 44 3.85 -17.90 -20.72
N GLY A 45 4.92 -18.53 -20.28
CA GLY A 45 6.26 -18.39 -20.88
C GLY A 45 6.81 -16.97 -20.86
N MET A 46 6.36 -16.14 -19.91
CA MET A 46 6.81 -14.74 -19.83
C MET A 46 8.21 -14.66 -19.20
N ASN A 47 8.99 -13.65 -19.59
CA ASN A 47 10.22 -13.36 -18.86
C ASN A 47 9.91 -12.88 -17.42
N PRO A 48 10.83 -13.09 -16.45
CA PRO A 48 10.60 -12.75 -15.04
C PRO A 48 10.14 -11.31 -14.82
N TYR A 49 10.77 -10.35 -15.47
CA TYR A 49 10.39 -8.93 -15.38
C TYR A 49 8.93 -8.69 -15.83
N ALA A 50 8.53 -9.25 -16.98
CA ALA A 50 7.17 -9.07 -17.47
C ALA A 50 6.14 -9.73 -16.55
N GLY A 51 6.46 -10.91 -15.98
CA GLY A 51 5.63 -11.59 -14.99
C GLY A 51 5.43 -10.74 -13.73
N ARG A 52 6.53 -10.18 -13.18
CA ARG A 52 6.47 -9.30 -12.00
C ARG A 52 5.72 -8.00 -12.30
N MET A 53 5.97 -7.35 -13.43
CA MET A 53 5.26 -6.13 -13.80
C MET A 53 3.74 -6.33 -13.95
N ARG A 54 3.31 -7.48 -14.47
CA ARG A 54 1.87 -7.81 -14.51
C ARG A 54 1.30 -8.08 -13.13
N ALA A 55 2.02 -8.81 -12.28
CA ALA A 55 1.59 -9.04 -10.90
C ALA A 55 1.49 -7.72 -10.12
N MET A 56 2.49 -6.85 -10.23
CA MET A 56 2.50 -5.53 -9.60
C MET A 56 1.32 -4.66 -10.07
N LEU A 57 0.96 -4.74 -11.36
CA LEU A 57 -0.23 -4.04 -11.87
C LEU A 57 -1.51 -4.54 -11.20
N ILE A 58 -1.68 -5.86 -11.08
CA ILE A 58 -2.85 -6.46 -10.41
C ILE A 58 -2.90 -6.00 -8.95
N PHE A 59 -1.77 -6.06 -8.23
CA PHE A 59 -1.70 -5.58 -6.86
C PHE A 59 -1.92 -4.07 -6.73
N ALA A 60 -1.57 -3.27 -7.75
CA ALA A 60 -1.78 -1.83 -7.75
C ALA A 60 -3.27 -1.42 -7.81
N PHE A 61 -4.16 -2.31 -8.28
CA PHE A 61 -5.60 -2.08 -8.27
C PHE A 61 -6.25 -2.33 -6.91
N ILE A 62 -5.68 -3.18 -6.07
CA ILE A 62 -6.29 -3.54 -4.77
C ILE A 62 -6.40 -2.32 -3.83
N PRO A 63 -5.39 -1.43 -3.68
CA PRO A 63 -5.51 -0.26 -2.82
C PRO A 63 -6.63 0.72 -3.19
N ILE A 64 -7.20 0.64 -4.41
CA ILE A 64 -8.39 1.42 -4.78
C ILE A 64 -9.55 1.11 -3.83
N THR A 65 -9.63 -0.10 -3.30
CA THR A 65 -10.65 -0.47 -2.31
C THR A 65 -10.58 0.39 -1.05
N ALA A 66 -9.43 1.03 -0.74
CA ALA A 66 -9.30 1.94 0.40
C ALA A 66 -10.28 3.12 0.36
N LEU A 67 -10.75 3.51 -0.83
CA LEU A 67 -11.81 4.52 -0.98
C LEU A 67 -13.11 4.14 -0.25
N PHE A 68 -13.34 2.86 -0.06
CA PHE A 68 -14.53 2.35 0.64
C PHE A 68 -14.32 2.20 2.14
N ALA A 69 -13.09 2.37 2.66
CA ALA A 69 -12.81 2.17 4.08
C ALA A 69 -13.58 3.14 4.97
N GLN A 70 -13.60 4.42 4.60
CA GLN A 70 -14.33 5.43 5.36
C GLN A 70 -15.86 5.31 5.25
N PRO A 71 -16.47 5.18 4.04
CA PRO A 71 -17.91 4.99 3.91
C PRO A 71 -18.44 3.73 4.60
N LEU A 72 -17.79 2.60 4.39
CA LEU A 72 -18.21 1.34 5.01
C LEU A 72 -17.89 1.28 6.51
N GLY A 73 -16.93 2.07 6.98
CA GLY A 73 -16.66 2.26 8.39
C GLY A 73 -17.85 2.83 9.16
N MET A 74 -18.69 3.63 8.52
CA MET A 74 -19.94 4.12 9.13
C MET A 74 -20.95 3.00 9.39
N VAL A 75 -20.84 1.86 8.70
CA VAL A 75 -21.71 0.69 8.89
C VAL A 75 -21.14 -0.23 9.97
N SER A 76 -19.82 -0.51 9.90
CA SER A 76 -19.16 -1.38 10.89
C SER A 76 -17.64 -1.18 10.86
N PRO A 77 -16.96 -1.20 12.03
CA PRO A 77 -15.51 -1.06 12.13
C PRO A 77 -14.74 -2.23 11.51
N TRP A 78 -15.40 -3.35 11.26
CA TRP A 78 -14.78 -4.51 10.61
C TRP A 78 -14.48 -4.28 9.14
N TRP A 79 -15.28 -3.48 8.44
CA TRP A 79 -15.03 -3.17 7.03
C TRP A 79 -13.70 -2.45 6.79
N PRO A 80 -13.39 -1.37 7.50
CA PRO A 80 -12.07 -0.76 7.41
C PRO A 80 -10.94 -1.73 7.75
N ALA A 81 -11.10 -2.60 8.76
CA ALA A 81 -10.08 -3.58 9.12
C ALA A 81 -9.76 -4.53 7.95
N VAL A 82 -10.78 -5.04 7.28
CA VAL A 82 -10.64 -5.91 6.10
C VAL A 82 -10.04 -5.13 4.92
N ILE A 83 -10.56 -3.95 4.61
CA ILE A 83 -10.15 -3.15 3.44
C ILE A 83 -8.71 -2.68 3.59
N ILE A 84 -8.34 -2.15 4.75
CA ILE A 84 -6.96 -1.71 5.03
C ILE A 84 -6.03 -2.92 5.05
N GLY A 85 -6.49 -4.06 5.58
CA GLY A 85 -5.75 -5.32 5.54
C GLY A 85 -5.46 -5.78 4.11
N LEU A 86 -6.45 -5.72 3.21
CA LEU A 86 -6.28 -6.04 1.78
C LEU A 86 -5.31 -5.09 1.09
N ALA A 87 -5.44 -3.78 1.33
CA ALA A 87 -4.51 -2.79 0.80
C ALA A 87 -3.08 -2.99 1.32
N GLY A 88 -2.92 -3.32 2.61
CA GLY A 88 -1.64 -3.67 3.22
C GLY A 88 -1.02 -4.95 2.63
N ALA A 89 -1.84 -5.96 2.37
CA ALA A 89 -1.39 -7.19 1.71
C ALA A 89 -0.89 -6.92 0.27
N ALA A 90 -1.62 -6.09 -0.47
CA ALA A 90 -1.21 -5.66 -1.80
C ALA A 90 0.10 -4.86 -1.77
N HIS A 91 0.28 -3.98 -0.77
CA HIS A 91 1.54 -3.27 -0.53
C HIS A 91 2.72 -4.24 -0.35
N GLN A 92 2.58 -5.23 0.53
CA GLN A 92 3.64 -6.22 0.79
C GLN A 92 3.96 -7.04 -0.47
N ALA A 93 2.92 -7.52 -1.17
CA ALA A 93 3.06 -8.24 -2.41
C ALA A 93 3.75 -7.42 -3.51
N TRP A 94 3.38 -6.14 -3.62
CA TRP A 94 3.97 -5.19 -4.56
C TRP A 94 5.45 -4.94 -4.26
N SER A 95 5.78 -4.65 -2.99
CA SER A 95 7.15 -4.42 -2.52
C SER A 95 8.05 -5.63 -2.75
N ALA A 96 7.58 -6.84 -2.43
CA ALA A 96 8.34 -8.07 -2.68
C ALA A 96 8.69 -8.24 -4.16
N ASN A 97 7.78 -7.91 -5.08
CA ASN A 97 8.03 -7.97 -6.51
C ASN A 97 9.00 -6.90 -6.99
N LEU A 98 8.93 -5.69 -6.42
CA LEU A 98 9.86 -4.60 -6.73
C LEU A 98 11.30 -5.00 -6.36
N TYR A 99 11.54 -5.45 -5.13
CA TYR A 99 12.86 -5.89 -4.69
C TYR A 99 13.39 -7.08 -5.48
N SER A 100 12.52 -8.04 -5.79
CA SER A 100 12.90 -9.18 -6.62
C SER A 100 13.25 -8.76 -8.05
N THR A 101 12.61 -7.73 -8.60
CA THR A 101 12.95 -7.17 -9.92
C THR A 101 14.37 -6.60 -9.92
N ILE A 102 14.79 -5.95 -8.83
CA ILE A 102 16.17 -5.46 -8.68
C ILE A 102 17.15 -6.65 -8.72
N GLY A 103 16.86 -7.72 -7.97
CA GLY A 103 17.68 -8.95 -7.98
C GLY A 103 17.76 -9.64 -9.35
N ASP A 104 16.71 -9.56 -10.18
CA ASP A 104 16.71 -10.12 -11.52
C ASP A 104 17.51 -9.30 -12.53
N MET A 105 17.66 -7.98 -12.31
CA MET A 105 18.24 -7.04 -13.27
C MET A 105 19.70 -6.66 -12.97
N PHE A 106 20.10 -6.68 -11.70
CA PHE A 106 21.40 -6.20 -11.26
C PHE A 106 22.31 -7.35 -10.79
N PRO A 107 23.66 -7.21 -10.92
CA PRO A 107 24.61 -8.15 -10.37
C PRO A 107 24.46 -8.28 -8.86
N THR A 108 24.68 -9.49 -8.33
CA THR A 108 24.54 -9.77 -6.88
C THR A 108 25.38 -8.85 -6.01
N SER A 109 26.54 -8.42 -6.50
CA SER A 109 27.43 -7.48 -5.79
C SER A 109 26.83 -6.09 -5.56
N THR A 110 25.88 -5.63 -6.39
CA THR A 110 25.29 -4.30 -6.33
C THR A 110 23.87 -4.28 -5.75
N VAL A 111 23.19 -5.43 -5.68
CA VAL A 111 21.79 -5.54 -5.21
C VAL A 111 21.61 -4.93 -3.83
N GLY A 112 22.53 -5.24 -2.88
CA GLY A 112 22.43 -4.72 -1.52
C GLY A 112 22.46 -3.18 -1.47
N THR A 113 23.35 -2.57 -2.23
CA THR A 113 23.47 -1.10 -2.30
C THR A 113 22.21 -0.46 -2.89
N ILE A 114 21.69 -1.01 -3.99
CA ILE A 114 20.49 -0.47 -4.67
C ILE A 114 19.26 -0.60 -3.77
N VAL A 115 19.07 -1.75 -3.14
CA VAL A 115 17.99 -1.98 -2.17
C VAL A 115 18.12 -1.04 -0.97
N GLY A 116 19.35 -0.84 -0.47
CA GLY A 116 19.63 0.07 0.64
C GLY A 116 19.24 1.52 0.32
N ILE A 117 19.62 2.03 -0.84
CA ILE A 117 19.24 3.38 -1.31
C ILE A 117 17.72 3.49 -1.45
N GLY A 118 17.07 2.48 -2.06
CA GLY A 118 15.62 2.46 -2.23
C GLY A 118 14.87 2.43 -0.90
N THR A 119 15.35 1.64 0.07
CA THR A 119 14.77 1.54 1.41
C THR A 119 14.94 2.85 2.19
N MET A 120 16.10 3.51 2.08
CA MET A 120 16.34 4.81 2.69
C MET A 120 15.38 5.87 2.13
N ALA A 121 15.23 5.94 0.82
CA ALA A 121 14.26 6.85 0.18
C ALA A 121 12.82 6.55 0.62
N GLY A 122 12.47 5.26 0.75
CA GLY A 122 11.18 4.81 1.28
C GLY A 122 10.97 5.25 2.73
N GLY A 123 11.98 5.16 3.59
CA GLY A 123 11.93 5.62 4.97
C GLY A 123 11.69 7.12 5.08
N VAL A 124 12.42 7.93 4.30
CA VAL A 124 12.22 9.38 4.24
C VAL A 124 10.81 9.73 3.77
N SER A 125 10.34 9.09 2.69
CA SER A 125 8.99 9.28 2.17
C SER A 125 7.92 8.90 3.20
N SER A 126 8.10 7.79 3.90
CA SER A 126 7.20 7.35 4.98
C SER A 126 7.13 8.38 6.11
N TYR A 127 8.27 8.94 6.53
CA TYR A 127 8.31 10.01 7.52
C TYR A 127 7.49 11.24 7.06
N ILE A 128 7.71 11.70 5.84
CA ILE A 128 7.00 12.86 5.27
C ILE A 128 5.49 12.61 5.23
N ILE A 129 5.06 11.44 4.75
CA ILE A 129 3.64 11.10 4.65
C ILE A 129 3.00 10.97 6.04
N ASN A 130 3.68 10.35 7.01
CA ASN A 130 3.14 10.22 8.36
C ASN A 130 2.98 11.58 9.03
N GLN A 131 4.00 12.45 8.95
CA GLN A 131 3.92 13.80 9.50
C GLN A 131 2.87 14.66 8.80
N GLY A 132 2.84 14.61 7.46
CA GLY A 132 1.82 15.32 6.67
C GLY A 132 0.40 14.86 6.99
N SER A 133 0.19 13.57 7.17
CA SER A 133 -1.12 13.01 7.58
C SER A 133 -1.51 13.48 8.98
N GLY A 134 -0.57 13.51 9.93
CA GLY A 134 -0.82 14.04 11.28
C GLY A 134 -1.26 15.51 11.25
N ILE A 135 -0.51 16.35 10.53
CA ILE A 135 -0.85 17.77 10.34
C ILE A 135 -2.23 17.94 9.70
N LEU A 136 -2.53 17.13 8.67
CA LEU A 136 -3.84 17.13 8.00
C LEU A 136 -4.97 16.78 8.97
N PHE A 137 -4.79 15.76 9.81
CA PHE A 137 -5.81 15.33 10.77
C PHE A 137 -6.04 16.38 11.86
N ASP A 138 -4.98 17.01 12.36
CA ASP A 138 -5.08 18.09 13.34
C ASP A 138 -5.74 19.34 12.75
N TYR A 139 -5.43 19.68 11.51
CA TYR A 139 -6.05 20.78 10.78
C TYR A 139 -7.54 20.50 10.55
N ALA A 140 -7.87 19.32 10.02
CA ALA A 140 -9.24 18.90 9.76
C ALA A 140 -10.09 18.84 11.05
N ALA A 141 -9.50 18.38 12.17
CA ALA A 141 -10.16 18.37 13.47
C ALA A 141 -10.46 19.79 14.00
N ARG A 142 -9.53 20.74 13.82
CA ARG A 142 -9.71 22.14 14.24
C ARG A 142 -10.76 22.87 13.41
N MET A 143 -10.80 22.61 12.10
CA MET A 143 -11.75 23.24 11.19
C MET A 143 -13.18 22.66 11.33
N GLY A 144 -13.31 21.45 11.86
CA GLY A 144 -14.61 20.79 12.03
C GLY A 144 -15.42 20.75 10.73
N ASP A 145 -16.66 21.18 10.79
CA ASP A 145 -17.57 21.14 9.62
C ASP A 145 -17.16 22.07 8.46
N ALA A 146 -16.29 23.04 8.71
CA ALA A 146 -15.75 23.91 7.66
C ALA A 146 -14.74 23.20 6.75
N PHE A 147 -14.16 22.07 7.21
CA PHE A 147 -13.30 21.21 6.40
C PHE A 147 -14.08 20.01 5.87
N SER A 148 -14.31 19.96 4.58
CA SER A 148 -15.07 18.88 3.96
C SER A 148 -14.35 18.30 2.75
N PHE A 149 -14.50 16.98 2.55
CA PHE A 149 -14.01 16.26 1.39
C PHE A 149 -14.96 15.10 1.07
N PHE A 150 -15.48 15.04 -0.16
CA PHE A 150 -16.65 14.23 -0.50
C PHE A 150 -17.83 14.53 0.44
N SER A 151 -18.40 13.49 1.05
CA SER A 151 -19.54 13.60 1.99
C SER A 151 -19.09 13.59 3.47
N PHE A 152 -17.80 13.78 3.75
CA PHE A 152 -17.24 13.75 5.10
C PHE A 152 -16.78 15.14 5.51
N THR A 153 -16.91 15.45 6.81
CA THR A 153 -16.44 16.70 7.41
C THR A 153 -15.43 16.43 8.53
N GLY A 154 -14.60 17.41 8.84
CA GLY A 154 -13.62 17.32 9.91
C GLY A 154 -12.60 16.19 9.72
N LYS A 155 -12.23 15.53 10.81
CA LYS A 155 -11.21 14.45 10.81
C LYS A 155 -11.55 13.29 9.88
N PRO A 156 -12.81 12.80 9.75
CA PRO A 156 -13.22 11.85 8.72
C PRO A 156 -12.88 12.25 7.28
N ALA A 157 -13.01 13.54 6.94
CA ALA A 157 -12.59 14.06 5.63
C ALA A 157 -11.06 13.94 5.43
N GLY A 158 -10.28 14.19 6.49
CA GLY A 158 -8.83 13.99 6.48
C GLY A 158 -8.45 12.54 6.18
N TYR A 159 -9.10 11.56 6.81
CA TYR A 159 -8.91 10.14 6.51
C TYR A 159 -9.28 9.80 5.07
N MET A 160 -10.39 10.34 4.57
CA MET A 160 -10.81 10.09 3.19
C MET A 160 -9.78 10.61 2.17
N ILE A 161 -9.12 11.76 2.45
CA ILE A 161 -8.02 12.27 1.62
C ILE A 161 -6.85 11.28 1.62
N VAL A 162 -6.40 10.81 2.79
CA VAL A 162 -5.29 9.85 2.89
C VAL A 162 -5.62 8.54 2.17
N PHE A 163 -6.83 8.01 2.32
CA PHE A 163 -7.27 6.82 1.60
C PHE A 163 -7.31 7.05 0.08
N SER A 164 -7.70 8.24 -0.37
CA SER A 164 -7.69 8.61 -1.80
C SER A 164 -6.27 8.65 -2.36
N ILE A 165 -5.31 9.19 -1.62
CA ILE A 165 -3.90 9.17 -2.00
C ILE A 165 -3.39 7.73 -2.08
N CYS A 166 -3.66 6.90 -1.07
CA CYS A 166 -3.28 5.48 -1.08
C CYS A 166 -3.88 4.72 -2.27
N ALA A 167 -5.14 5.00 -2.63
CA ALA A 167 -5.85 4.34 -3.70
C ALA A 167 -5.16 4.50 -5.07
N VAL A 168 -4.56 5.65 -5.34
CA VAL A 168 -3.95 5.95 -6.65
C VAL A 168 -2.44 5.78 -6.68
N SER A 169 -1.77 5.80 -5.53
CA SER A 169 -0.30 5.84 -5.42
C SER A 169 0.38 4.67 -6.13
N TYR A 170 -0.16 3.44 -6.02
CA TYR A 170 0.44 2.25 -6.63
C TYR A 170 0.30 2.22 -8.14
N LEU A 171 -0.82 2.71 -8.67
CA LEU A 171 -1.00 2.84 -10.12
C LEU A 171 -0.05 3.87 -10.70
N LEU A 172 0.09 5.02 -10.03
CA LEU A 172 1.05 6.05 -10.42
C LEU A 172 2.48 5.50 -10.36
N ALA A 173 2.86 4.83 -9.27
CA ALA A 173 4.18 4.22 -9.14
C ALA A 173 4.43 3.17 -10.22
N TRP A 174 3.44 2.34 -10.55
CA TRP A 174 3.56 1.37 -11.64
C TRP A 174 3.79 2.05 -13.00
N CYS A 175 3.03 3.12 -13.30
CA CYS A 175 3.22 3.90 -14.52
C CYS A 175 4.63 4.50 -14.59
N VAL A 176 5.12 5.08 -13.50
CA VAL A 176 6.48 5.65 -13.43
C VAL A 176 7.53 4.57 -13.67
N ILE A 177 7.44 3.42 -13.00
CA ILE A 177 8.38 2.32 -13.21
C ILE A 177 8.33 1.85 -14.66
N LYS A 178 7.14 1.72 -15.26
CA LYS A 178 6.99 1.27 -16.64
C LYS A 178 7.53 2.25 -17.66
N LEU A 179 7.46 3.55 -17.37
CA LEU A 179 8.05 4.61 -18.20
C LEU A 179 9.58 4.63 -18.11
N LEU A 180 10.13 4.49 -16.89
CA LEU A 180 11.58 4.52 -16.66
C LEU A 180 12.27 3.22 -17.09
N VAL A 181 11.61 2.08 -16.91
CA VAL A 181 12.13 0.74 -17.22
C VAL A 181 11.14 0.01 -18.12
N PRO A 182 11.00 0.40 -19.40
CA PRO A 182 10.00 -0.16 -20.30
C PRO A 182 10.23 -1.63 -20.66
N ARG A 183 11.50 -2.08 -20.63
CA ARG A 183 11.90 -3.43 -21.03
C ARG A 183 12.93 -4.02 -20.07
N TYR A 184 12.93 -5.34 -19.96
CA TYR A 184 13.96 -6.06 -19.23
C TYR A 184 15.33 -5.84 -19.89
N LYS A 185 16.30 -5.44 -19.09
CA LYS A 185 17.71 -5.36 -19.49
C LYS A 185 18.56 -5.75 -18.29
N LYS A 186 19.32 -6.82 -18.44
CA LYS A 186 20.31 -7.20 -17.42
C LYS A 186 21.45 -6.19 -17.46
N ILE A 187 21.81 -5.67 -16.31
CA ILE A 187 22.90 -4.70 -16.16
C ILE A 187 24.15 -5.49 -15.80
N GLU A 188 25.15 -5.37 -16.63
CA GLU A 188 26.49 -5.93 -16.43
C GLU A 188 27.40 -4.79 -15.97
N VAL A 189 28.04 -4.97 -14.81
CA VAL A 189 29.01 -4.02 -14.21
C VAL A 189 30.33 -4.73 -14.07
#